data_8c4cf3b48e77500b3b15bb0db8ce52f1
#
_entry.id   8c4cf3b48e77500b3b15bb0db8ce52f1
#
_cell.length_a   1.000
_cell.length_b   1.000
_cell.length_c   1.000
_cell.angle_alpha   90.00
_cell.angle_beta   90.00
_cell.angle_gamma   90.00
#
_symmetry.space_group_name_H-M   'P 1'
#
loop_
_entity.id
_entity.type
_entity.pdbx_description
1 polymer ?
#
loop_
_entity_poly.entity_id
_entity_poly.type
_entity_poly.pdbx_seq_one_letter_code
_entity_poly.pdbx_strand_id
1 'polypeptide(L)'
;MLDIKTPVSRVGNKTSILHILYTLFPLKYGRFIDVFGGSGSVLLGKPRIDNFEVYNDFDRNLVNLFHCMKERTMATIRELGFCNLNSREDFIATRRFFEGERFDDKFLPEELRLTEILFPPLEADKLKEIRTRITKDYDVRRASMFLKLLRYRYSSSGKSYASQPFDIRKLFDIIRELQNRMANVVIENQDFEALIKHYDRPDSFFYLDPPYFSTEDMYAVGFGWDDHVRLRDTLKDIKGKFLLSYNDCPEIRELYEGFSLFDFSRVHSMAQRYDAGKEFKELLIGNYDLYEREKTKSTQLSLFNIYGDENYDYEKILKECIIQCKIRK
;
A
#
# COMPACT_ATOMS: atom_id res chain seq x y z
N MET A 1 -3.62 1.70 17.88
CA MET A 1 -3.34 1.63 16.41
C MET A 1 -1.86 1.94 16.23
N LEU A 2 -1.08 1.00 15.74
CA LEU A 2 0.25 1.32 15.25
C LEU A 2 0.04 2.10 13.94
N ASP A 3 -0.01 3.42 14.06
CA ASP A 3 -0.18 4.33 12.92
C ASP A 3 1.15 4.45 12.16
N ILE A 4 1.58 3.32 11.56
CA ILE A 4 2.76 3.35 10.69
C ILE A 4 2.35 4.08 9.43
N LYS A 5 2.81 5.32 9.34
CA LYS A 5 2.58 6.17 8.17
C LYS A 5 3.34 5.60 6.98
N THR A 6 2.66 5.45 5.86
CA THR A 6 3.37 5.12 4.63
C THR A 6 4.31 6.26 4.22
N PRO A 7 5.56 5.98 3.86
CA PRO A 7 6.45 6.98 3.29
C PRO A 7 6.04 7.40 1.87
N VAL A 8 5.21 6.58 1.22
CA VAL A 8 4.78 6.74 -0.17
C VAL A 8 3.54 7.63 -0.25
N SER A 9 3.69 8.80 -0.86
CA SER A 9 2.56 9.70 -1.19
C SER A 9 2.08 9.39 -2.60
N ARG A 10 0.89 8.78 -2.73
CA ARG A 10 0.28 8.46 -4.02
C ARG A 10 -1.22 8.76 -4.00
N VAL A 11 -1.78 9.06 -5.17
CA VAL A 11 -3.24 9.16 -5.36
C VAL A 11 -3.87 7.81 -5.10
N GLY A 12 -5.10 7.82 -4.61
CA GLY A 12 -5.79 6.60 -4.23
C GLY A 12 -5.40 6.07 -2.83
N ASN A 13 -4.52 6.77 -2.09
CA ASN A 13 -4.17 6.38 -0.72
C ASN A 13 -5.43 6.29 0.15
N LYS A 14 -5.62 5.15 0.79
CA LYS A 14 -6.80 4.81 1.60
C LYS A 14 -6.71 5.27 3.06
N THR A 15 -5.67 6.02 3.46
CA THR A 15 -5.45 6.42 4.86
C THR A 15 -6.67 7.07 5.50
N SER A 16 -7.45 7.87 4.76
CA SER A 16 -8.64 8.55 5.28
C SER A 16 -9.83 7.62 5.55
N ILE A 17 -9.86 6.45 4.94
CA ILE A 17 -10.98 5.48 5.02
C ILE A 17 -10.58 4.15 5.67
N LEU A 18 -9.37 4.03 6.20
CA LEU A 18 -8.90 2.79 6.83
C LEU A 18 -9.84 2.31 7.93
N HIS A 19 -10.41 3.25 8.70
CA HIS A 19 -11.37 2.93 9.74
C HIS A 19 -12.64 2.25 9.20
N ILE A 20 -13.13 2.67 8.01
CA ILE A 20 -14.26 2.01 7.33
C ILE A 20 -13.82 0.65 6.83
N LEU A 21 -12.69 0.58 6.11
CA LEU A 21 -12.19 -0.67 5.51
C LEU A 21 -12.03 -1.77 6.56
N TYR A 22 -11.39 -1.47 7.70
CA TYR A 22 -11.13 -2.48 8.72
C TYR A 22 -12.40 -2.97 9.44
N THR A 23 -13.48 -2.15 9.49
CA THR A 23 -14.77 -2.63 10.03
C THR A 23 -15.44 -3.64 9.11
N LEU A 24 -15.11 -3.60 7.81
CA LEU A 24 -15.68 -4.50 6.81
C LEU A 24 -14.79 -5.72 6.53
N PHE A 25 -13.59 -5.80 7.11
CA PHE A 25 -12.75 -6.99 6.99
C PHE A 25 -13.44 -8.22 7.60
N PRO A 26 -13.24 -9.42 7.05
CA PRO A 26 -13.79 -10.65 7.61
C PRO A 26 -13.39 -10.83 9.07
N LEU A 27 -14.25 -11.47 9.87
CA LEU A 27 -13.96 -11.75 11.29
C LEU A 27 -12.72 -12.65 11.46
N LYS A 28 -12.55 -13.61 10.55
CA LYS A 28 -11.44 -14.58 10.59
C LYS A 28 -10.82 -14.76 9.22
N TYR A 29 -9.51 -14.70 9.16
CA TYR A 29 -8.68 -15.08 8.02
C TYR A 29 -7.26 -15.42 8.50
N GLY A 30 -6.58 -16.34 7.82
CA GLY A 30 -5.21 -16.76 8.14
C GLY A 30 -4.17 -16.05 7.26
N ARG A 31 -4.59 -15.47 6.12
CA ARG A 31 -3.73 -14.83 5.15
C ARG A 31 -4.33 -13.50 4.71
N PHE A 32 -3.50 -12.48 4.64
CA PHE A 32 -3.89 -11.18 4.09
C PHE A 32 -3.06 -10.88 2.85
N ILE A 33 -3.72 -10.66 1.72
CA ILE A 33 -3.08 -10.38 0.44
C ILE A 33 -3.54 -9.01 -0.06
N ASP A 34 -2.63 -8.03 -0.08
CA ASP A 34 -2.82 -6.70 -0.66
C ASP A 34 -2.44 -6.76 -2.15
N VAL A 35 -3.44 -6.93 -3.03
CA VAL A 35 -3.25 -7.28 -4.43
C VAL A 35 -2.75 -6.11 -5.27
N PHE A 36 -3.24 -4.90 -4.98
CA PHE A 36 -2.85 -3.63 -5.60
C PHE A 36 -2.30 -2.71 -4.51
N GLY A 37 -1.17 -3.07 -3.94
CA GLY A 37 -0.67 -2.51 -2.69
C GLY A 37 -0.41 -1.01 -2.72
N GLY A 38 -0.02 -0.45 -3.86
CA GLY A 38 0.18 0.98 -4.04
C GLY A 38 1.08 1.60 -2.97
N SER A 39 0.52 2.52 -2.19
CA SER A 39 1.25 3.15 -1.08
C SER A 39 1.46 2.23 0.14
N GLY A 40 0.89 1.03 0.14
CA GLY A 40 0.91 0.09 1.26
C GLY A 40 0.05 0.52 2.46
N SER A 41 -0.79 1.56 2.30
CA SER A 41 -1.52 2.16 3.43
C SER A 41 -2.43 1.18 4.16
N VAL A 42 -3.07 0.26 3.43
CA VAL A 42 -3.99 -0.73 4.03
C VAL A 42 -3.22 -1.79 4.79
N LEU A 43 -2.17 -2.36 4.21
CA LEU A 43 -1.34 -3.36 4.88
C LEU A 43 -0.57 -2.77 6.08
N LEU A 44 0.00 -1.57 5.93
CA LEU A 44 0.80 -0.94 6.98
C LEU A 44 -0.05 -0.47 8.17
N GLY A 45 -1.24 0.08 7.90
CA GLY A 45 -2.15 0.56 8.94
C GLY A 45 -2.94 -0.55 9.62
N LYS A 46 -2.97 -1.77 9.05
CA LYS A 46 -3.64 -2.91 9.64
C LYS A 46 -2.93 -3.36 10.93
N PRO A 47 -3.68 -3.68 12.01
CA PRO A 47 -3.10 -4.28 13.19
C PRO A 47 -2.28 -5.53 12.84
N ARG A 48 -1.13 -5.68 13.48
CA ARG A 48 -0.27 -6.85 13.30
C ARG A 48 -0.93 -8.03 14.00
N ILE A 49 -1.50 -8.92 13.21
CA ILE A 49 -2.00 -10.22 13.65
C ILE A 49 -0.98 -11.23 13.14
N ASP A 50 -0.78 -12.37 13.83
CA ASP A 50 0.12 -13.45 13.39
C ASP A 50 -0.43 -14.17 12.15
N ASN A 51 -0.62 -13.42 11.08
CA ASN A 51 -1.11 -13.87 9.80
C ASN A 51 0.03 -13.84 8.78
N PHE A 52 -0.06 -14.72 7.80
CA PHE A 52 0.75 -14.60 6.59
C PHE A 52 0.29 -13.37 5.79
N GLU A 53 1.19 -12.46 5.47
CA GLU A 53 0.88 -11.21 4.77
C GLU A 53 1.67 -11.09 3.47
N VAL A 54 0.97 -10.66 2.41
CA VAL A 54 1.55 -10.40 1.08
C VAL A 54 1.25 -8.97 0.68
N TYR A 55 2.27 -8.24 0.22
CA TYR A 55 2.16 -6.99 -0.52
C TYR A 55 2.48 -7.27 -1.97
N ASN A 56 1.62 -6.90 -2.89
CA ASN A 56 1.87 -6.97 -4.32
C ASN A 56 1.57 -5.65 -5.00
N ASP A 57 2.36 -5.30 -5.99
CA ASP A 57 2.03 -4.26 -6.95
C ASP A 57 2.61 -4.62 -8.32
N PHE A 58 1.96 -4.20 -9.38
CA PHE A 58 2.44 -4.40 -10.74
C PHE A 58 3.52 -3.38 -11.13
N ASP A 59 3.54 -2.20 -10.48
CA ASP A 59 4.58 -1.18 -10.68
C ASP A 59 5.90 -1.63 -10.04
N ARG A 60 6.82 -2.11 -10.87
CA ARG A 60 8.15 -2.55 -10.46
C ARG A 60 8.92 -1.51 -9.64
N ASN A 61 8.66 -0.24 -9.84
CA ASN A 61 9.34 0.81 -9.07
C ASN A 61 8.84 0.87 -7.63
N LEU A 62 7.54 0.64 -7.41
CA LEU A 62 6.99 0.49 -6.06
C LEU A 62 7.54 -0.75 -5.37
N VAL A 63 7.53 -1.88 -6.06
CA VAL A 63 8.06 -3.14 -5.54
C VAL A 63 9.54 -3.00 -5.18
N ASN A 64 10.36 -2.44 -6.08
CA ASN A 64 11.77 -2.13 -5.80
C ASN A 64 11.93 -1.23 -4.57
N LEU A 65 11.09 -0.19 -4.45
CA LEU A 65 11.13 0.72 -3.30
C LEU A 65 10.81 -0.02 -1.99
N PHE A 66 9.75 -0.82 -1.94
CA PHE A 66 9.40 -1.57 -0.74
C PHE A 66 10.45 -2.62 -0.38
N HIS A 67 11.03 -3.33 -1.35
CA HIS A 67 12.15 -4.23 -1.11
C HIS A 67 13.37 -3.50 -0.55
N CYS A 68 13.76 -2.37 -1.14
CA CYS A 68 14.89 -1.59 -0.65
C CYS A 68 14.65 -1.04 0.76
N MET A 69 13.44 -0.57 1.07
CA MET A 69 13.09 -0.12 2.42
C MET A 69 13.08 -1.26 3.44
N LYS A 70 12.69 -2.47 3.04
CA LYS A 70 12.65 -3.66 3.90
C LYS A 70 14.03 -4.29 4.09
N GLU A 71 14.72 -4.63 2.99
CA GLU A 71 15.91 -5.47 3.00
C GLU A 71 17.24 -4.66 3.03
N ARG A 72 17.19 -3.43 2.53
CA ARG A 72 18.37 -2.55 2.38
C ARG A 72 18.12 -1.18 3.02
N THR A 73 17.50 -1.16 4.19
CA THR A 73 17.00 0.01 4.89
C THR A 73 18.08 1.08 5.10
N MET A 74 19.26 0.70 5.58
CA MET A 74 20.36 1.64 5.86
C MET A 74 20.93 2.24 4.58
N ALA A 75 21.09 1.45 3.53
CA ALA A 75 21.53 1.93 2.23
C ALA A 75 20.51 2.91 1.64
N THR A 76 19.22 2.60 1.77
CA THR A 76 18.12 3.47 1.31
C THR A 76 18.09 4.80 2.05
N ILE A 77 18.19 4.80 3.38
CA ILE A 77 18.26 6.02 4.20
C ILE A 77 19.49 6.85 3.82
N ARG A 78 20.64 6.22 3.65
CA ARG A 78 21.90 6.88 3.26
C ARG A 78 21.77 7.53 1.89
N GLU A 79 21.23 6.84 0.89
CA GLU A 79 21.03 7.39 -0.45
C GLU A 79 20.00 8.53 -0.47
N LEU A 80 18.94 8.43 0.31
CA LEU A 80 17.97 9.52 0.48
C LEU A 80 18.61 10.79 1.07
N GLY A 81 19.58 10.65 1.97
CA GLY A 81 20.27 11.76 2.61
C GLY A 81 21.21 12.55 1.68
N PHE A 82 21.64 11.98 0.55
CA PHE A 82 22.66 12.60 -0.30
C PHE A 82 22.16 13.67 -1.27
N CYS A 83 20.87 13.69 -1.62
CA CYS A 83 20.35 14.65 -2.59
C CYS A 83 19.03 15.23 -2.09
N ASN A 84 19.08 16.37 -1.47
CA ASN A 84 17.87 17.16 -1.22
C ASN A 84 17.49 17.86 -2.55
N LEU A 85 16.59 17.24 -3.30
CA LEU A 85 16.06 17.79 -4.54
C LEU A 85 14.98 18.81 -4.17
N ASN A 86 15.29 20.08 -4.23
CA ASN A 86 14.35 21.15 -3.88
C ASN A 86 14.11 22.12 -5.05
N SER A 87 14.59 21.81 -6.26
CA SER A 87 14.40 22.64 -7.44
C SER A 87 13.55 21.92 -8.50
N ARG A 88 12.93 22.74 -9.35
CA ARG A 88 12.20 22.23 -10.54
C ARG A 88 13.15 21.52 -11.50
N GLU A 89 14.36 22.02 -11.65
CA GLU A 89 15.38 21.48 -12.55
C GLU A 89 15.83 20.11 -12.08
N ASP A 90 16.09 19.95 -10.78
CA ASP A 90 16.40 18.66 -10.17
C ASP A 90 15.27 17.65 -10.36
N PHE A 91 14.02 18.07 -10.21
CA PHE A 91 12.85 17.23 -10.45
C PHE A 91 12.80 16.75 -11.91
N ILE A 92 13.02 17.66 -12.87
CA ILE A 92 13.02 17.33 -14.30
C ILE A 92 14.20 16.40 -14.63
N ALA A 93 15.39 16.69 -14.11
CA ALA A 93 16.58 15.88 -14.30
C ALA A 93 16.38 14.46 -13.72
N THR A 94 15.85 14.38 -12.49
CA THR A 94 15.54 13.09 -11.85
C THR A 94 14.50 12.30 -12.64
N ARG A 95 13.47 12.96 -13.16
CA ARG A 95 12.45 12.30 -13.97
C ARG A 95 13.02 11.75 -15.27
N ARG A 96 13.85 12.51 -15.98
CA ARG A 96 14.54 12.05 -17.21
C ARG A 96 15.47 10.88 -16.92
N PHE A 97 16.21 10.98 -15.83
CA PHE A 97 17.12 9.97 -15.38
C PHE A 97 16.40 8.66 -14.98
N PHE A 98 15.19 8.77 -14.46
CA PHE A 98 14.36 7.63 -14.09
C PHE A 98 13.92 6.78 -15.29
N GLU A 99 13.88 7.37 -16.47
CA GLU A 99 13.60 6.71 -17.74
C GLU A 99 14.82 5.97 -18.31
N GLY A 100 16.02 6.11 -17.70
CA GLY A 100 17.31 5.57 -18.14
C GLY A 100 17.76 4.27 -17.45
N GLU A 101 19.03 3.94 -17.64
CA GLU A 101 19.65 2.67 -17.26
C GLU A 101 19.79 2.42 -15.75
N ARG A 102 20.16 1.17 -15.37
CA ARG A 102 20.51 0.77 -14.01
C ARG A 102 21.75 1.51 -13.51
N PHE A 103 21.80 1.75 -12.21
CA PHE A 103 22.96 2.35 -11.54
C PHE A 103 23.86 1.28 -10.96
N ASP A 104 25.16 1.59 -10.84
CA ASP A 104 26.08 0.79 -10.07
C ASP A 104 25.72 0.82 -8.58
N ASP A 105 25.68 -0.33 -7.96
CA ASP A 105 25.38 -0.46 -6.55
C ASP A 105 26.65 -0.21 -5.70
N LYS A 106 26.79 1.01 -5.23
CA LYS A 106 27.93 1.43 -4.41
C LYS A 106 27.85 1.00 -2.93
N PHE A 107 26.72 0.48 -2.48
CA PHE A 107 26.51 0.08 -1.09
C PHE A 107 26.84 -1.39 -0.83
N LEU A 108 26.78 -2.24 -1.87
CA LEU A 108 27.03 -3.67 -1.73
C LEU A 108 28.38 -4.00 -1.06
N PRO A 109 29.52 -3.35 -1.41
CA PRO A 109 30.80 -3.67 -0.76
C PRO A 109 30.77 -3.43 0.76
N GLU A 110 30.07 -2.39 1.23
CA GLU A 110 29.93 -2.11 2.65
C GLU A 110 29.03 -3.14 3.34
N GLU A 111 27.93 -3.51 2.70
CA GLU A 111 26.98 -4.52 3.22
C GLU A 111 27.64 -5.90 3.35
N LEU A 112 28.47 -6.29 2.36
CA LEU A 112 29.23 -7.54 2.41
C LEU A 112 30.25 -7.54 3.56
N ARG A 113 30.98 -6.43 3.73
CA ARG A 113 31.94 -6.29 4.83
C ARG A 113 31.27 -6.36 6.19
N LEU A 114 30.14 -5.69 6.38
CA LEU A 114 29.38 -5.77 7.62
C LEU A 114 28.86 -7.17 7.89
N THR A 115 28.47 -7.91 6.86
CA THR A 115 28.04 -9.31 6.98
C THR A 115 29.18 -10.20 7.51
N GLU A 116 30.41 -10.00 7.03
CA GLU A 116 31.60 -10.74 7.52
C GLU A 116 31.91 -10.46 9.00
N ILE A 117 31.67 -9.22 9.44
CA ILE A 117 31.95 -8.81 10.83
C ILE A 117 30.88 -9.36 11.80
N LEU A 118 29.64 -9.41 11.36
CA LEU A 118 28.48 -9.70 12.23
C LEU A 118 28.12 -11.17 12.34
N PHE A 119 28.57 -12.01 11.39
CA PHE A 119 28.14 -13.42 11.32
C PHE A 119 29.34 -14.39 11.27
N PRO A 120 29.19 -15.62 11.78
CA PRO A 120 30.20 -16.68 11.63
C PRO A 120 30.50 -16.98 10.15
N PRO A 121 31.73 -17.45 9.79
CA PRO A 121 32.15 -17.55 8.42
C PRO A 121 31.20 -18.30 7.47
N LEU A 122 30.65 -19.45 7.89
CA LEU A 122 29.72 -20.23 7.04
C LEU A 122 28.39 -19.51 6.80
N GLU A 123 27.87 -18.79 7.81
CA GLU A 123 26.65 -17.99 7.68
C GLU A 123 26.93 -16.73 6.87
N ALA A 124 28.05 -16.08 7.12
CA ALA A 124 28.47 -14.88 6.40
C ALA A 124 28.59 -15.15 4.89
N ASP A 125 29.15 -16.27 4.45
CA ASP A 125 29.28 -16.61 3.04
C ASP A 125 27.93 -16.81 2.35
N LYS A 126 27.00 -17.52 3.00
CA LYS A 126 25.63 -17.68 2.50
C LYS A 126 24.89 -16.35 2.42
N LEU A 127 25.01 -15.53 3.45
CA LEU A 127 24.38 -14.20 3.50
C LEU A 127 24.96 -13.26 2.46
N LYS A 128 26.27 -13.30 2.20
CA LYS A 128 26.92 -12.53 1.12
C LYS A 128 26.40 -12.94 -0.26
N GLU A 129 26.22 -14.23 -0.50
CA GLU A 129 25.63 -14.73 -1.74
C GLU A 129 24.20 -14.22 -1.93
N ILE A 130 23.37 -14.31 -0.90
CA ILE A 130 21.99 -13.81 -0.89
C ILE A 130 21.98 -12.30 -1.14
N ARG A 131 22.80 -11.51 -0.43
CA ARG A 131 22.89 -10.05 -0.61
C ARG A 131 23.32 -9.68 -2.02
N THR A 132 24.34 -10.35 -2.56
CA THR A 132 24.82 -10.12 -3.93
C THR A 132 23.74 -10.41 -4.96
N ARG A 133 22.89 -11.44 -4.73
CA ARG A 133 21.74 -11.73 -5.59
C ARG A 133 20.67 -10.65 -5.48
N ILE A 134 20.31 -10.26 -4.25
CA ILE A 134 19.30 -9.21 -4.00
C ILE A 134 19.70 -7.89 -4.68
N THR A 135 20.97 -7.50 -4.66
CA THR A 135 21.41 -6.25 -5.28
C THR A 135 21.33 -6.24 -6.80
N LYS A 136 21.29 -7.40 -7.45
CA LYS A 136 21.02 -7.48 -8.89
C LYS A 136 19.57 -7.16 -9.22
N ASP A 137 18.66 -7.44 -8.29
CA ASP A 137 17.22 -7.29 -8.48
C ASP A 137 16.69 -5.97 -7.94
N TYR A 138 17.32 -5.41 -6.88
CA TYR A 138 16.83 -4.22 -6.15
C TYR A 138 17.85 -3.08 -6.12
N ASP A 139 17.51 -2.03 -6.82
CA ASP A 139 18.34 -0.83 -7.02
C ASP A 139 17.96 0.27 -6.01
N VAL A 140 18.83 0.49 -5.01
CA VAL A 140 18.64 1.48 -3.93
C VAL A 140 18.60 2.90 -4.48
N ARG A 141 19.41 3.24 -5.47
CA ARG A 141 19.41 4.59 -6.05
C ARG A 141 18.11 4.86 -6.79
N ARG A 142 17.67 3.89 -7.61
CA ARG A 142 16.39 3.98 -8.29
C ARG A 142 15.23 4.10 -7.31
N ALA A 143 15.22 3.29 -6.23
CA ALA A 143 14.23 3.35 -5.16
C ALA A 143 14.20 4.74 -4.49
N SER A 144 15.37 5.27 -4.12
CA SER A 144 15.49 6.56 -3.46
C SER A 144 15.03 7.71 -4.36
N MET A 145 15.39 7.69 -5.63
CA MET A 145 14.94 8.68 -6.61
C MET A 145 13.44 8.60 -6.85
N PHE A 146 12.89 7.38 -6.93
CA PHE A 146 11.46 7.18 -7.09
C PHE A 146 10.67 7.75 -5.90
N LEU A 147 11.12 7.49 -4.67
CA LEU A 147 10.50 8.05 -3.47
C LEU A 147 10.56 9.58 -3.47
N LYS A 148 11.68 10.17 -3.87
CA LYS A 148 11.80 11.63 -4.03
C LYS A 148 10.81 12.15 -5.08
N LEU A 149 10.72 11.54 -6.26
CA LEU A 149 9.73 11.91 -7.27
C LEU A 149 8.31 11.89 -6.74
N LEU A 150 7.93 10.82 -6.01
CA LEU A 150 6.59 10.70 -5.42
C LEU A 150 6.29 11.82 -4.42
N ARG A 151 7.30 12.29 -3.68
CA ARG A 151 7.15 13.36 -2.68
C ARG A 151 7.10 14.75 -3.27
N TYR A 152 7.81 14.99 -4.37
CA TYR A 152 7.89 16.32 -5.01
C TYR A 152 6.87 16.52 -6.14
N ARG A 153 6.01 15.55 -6.42
CA ARG A 153 4.93 15.68 -7.39
C ARG A 153 3.82 16.60 -6.88
N TYR A 154 3.39 17.50 -7.74
CA TYR A 154 2.12 18.22 -7.56
C TYR A 154 1.03 17.43 -8.30
N SER A 155 -0.03 17.03 -7.58
CA SER A 155 -1.14 16.21 -8.07
C SER A 155 -0.80 14.80 -8.59
N SER A 156 -1.84 14.06 -8.88
CA SER A 156 -1.82 12.65 -9.27
C SER A 156 -1.18 12.36 -10.62
N SER A 157 -1.24 13.30 -11.57
CA SER A 157 -0.69 13.10 -12.91
C SER A 157 0.85 13.04 -12.95
N GLY A 158 1.52 13.40 -11.86
CA GLY A 158 2.96 13.28 -11.70
C GLY A 158 3.82 14.10 -12.66
N LYS A 159 3.21 14.99 -13.45
CA LYS A 159 3.90 15.75 -14.50
C LYS A 159 4.46 17.08 -14.04
N SER A 160 4.00 17.60 -12.89
CA SER A 160 4.42 18.90 -12.37
C SER A 160 5.08 18.81 -10.99
N TYR A 161 5.98 19.76 -10.75
CA TYR A 161 6.74 19.90 -9.51
C TYR A 161 5.91 20.60 -8.43
N ALA A 162 5.89 20.07 -7.21
CA ALA A 162 5.32 20.75 -6.06
C ALA A 162 6.35 21.73 -5.49
N SER A 163 6.01 23.01 -5.45
CA SER A 163 6.90 24.07 -5.00
C SER A 163 7.16 24.11 -3.49
N GLN A 164 6.67 23.12 -2.71
CA GLN A 164 6.90 23.09 -1.27
C GLN A 164 8.14 22.27 -0.93
N PRO A 165 9.12 22.86 -0.24
CA PRO A 165 10.30 22.12 0.21
C PRO A 165 9.87 21.02 1.21
N PHE A 166 10.40 19.83 1.01
CA PHE A 166 10.17 18.69 1.88
C PHE A 166 11.49 18.22 2.48
N ASP A 167 11.58 18.16 3.81
CA ASP A 167 12.73 17.59 4.48
C ASP A 167 12.66 16.05 4.44
N ILE A 168 13.46 15.47 3.56
CA ILE A 168 13.52 14.02 3.34
C ILE A 168 13.90 13.23 4.61
N ARG A 169 14.61 13.87 5.56
CA ARG A 169 15.03 13.23 6.82
C ARG A 169 13.84 12.81 7.67
N LYS A 170 12.68 13.46 7.52
CA LYS A 170 11.43 13.06 8.18
C LYS A 170 10.96 11.67 7.79
N LEU A 171 11.47 11.12 6.69
CA LEU A 171 11.14 9.74 6.27
C LEU A 171 12.03 8.68 6.93
N PHE A 172 13.15 9.05 7.53
CA PHE A 172 14.11 8.06 8.02
C PHE A 172 13.51 7.18 9.12
N ASP A 173 12.81 7.78 10.07
CA ASP A 173 12.15 7.02 11.14
C ASP A 173 10.98 6.20 10.59
N ILE A 174 10.19 6.77 9.68
CA ILE A 174 9.10 6.05 9.01
C ILE A 174 9.62 4.82 8.27
N ILE A 175 10.76 4.92 7.58
CA ILE A 175 11.37 3.80 6.86
C ILE A 175 11.87 2.72 7.84
N ARG A 176 12.41 3.10 9.00
CA ARG A 176 12.81 2.13 10.05
C ARG A 176 11.61 1.40 10.64
N GLU A 177 10.54 2.12 10.94
CA GLU A 177 9.28 1.52 11.40
C GLU A 177 8.69 0.58 10.35
N LEU A 178 8.72 0.99 9.08
CA LEU A 178 8.28 0.17 7.95
C LEU A 178 9.10 -1.13 7.86
N GLN A 179 10.43 -1.08 8.01
CA GLN A 179 11.27 -2.27 8.02
C GLN A 179 10.77 -3.30 9.03
N ASN A 180 10.53 -2.86 10.27
CA ASN A 180 10.04 -3.73 11.33
C ASN A 180 8.64 -4.27 11.00
N ARG A 181 7.74 -3.42 10.44
CA ARG A 181 6.38 -3.82 10.06
C ARG A 181 6.38 -4.85 8.93
N MET A 182 7.26 -4.66 7.95
CA MET A 182 7.34 -5.50 6.75
C MET A 182 8.22 -6.74 6.92
N ALA A 183 8.86 -6.96 8.06
CA ALA A 183 9.86 -8.01 8.25
C ALA A 183 9.35 -9.40 7.80
N ASN A 184 8.10 -9.73 8.09
CA ASN A 184 7.49 -11.02 7.74
C ASN A 184 6.53 -10.92 6.54
N VAL A 185 6.43 -9.78 5.87
CA VAL A 185 5.56 -9.60 4.70
C VAL A 185 6.28 -10.08 3.45
N VAL A 186 5.65 -10.94 2.68
CA VAL A 186 6.13 -11.32 1.34
C VAL A 186 5.84 -10.16 0.39
N ILE A 187 6.83 -9.77 -0.41
CA ILE A 187 6.67 -8.73 -1.43
C ILE A 187 6.70 -9.41 -2.79
N GLU A 188 5.66 -9.19 -3.58
CA GLU A 188 5.48 -9.78 -4.91
C GLU A 188 5.40 -8.68 -5.99
N ASN A 189 5.72 -9.06 -7.22
CA ASN A 189 5.52 -8.24 -8.42
C ASN A 189 4.85 -9.09 -9.50
N GLN A 190 3.60 -9.41 -9.26
CA GLN A 190 2.84 -10.30 -10.15
C GLN A 190 1.60 -9.59 -10.69
N ASP A 191 1.11 -10.07 -11.85
CA ASP A 191 -0.23 -9.77 -12.32
C ASP A 191 -1.26 -10.26 -11.29
N PHE A 192 -2.35 -9.50 -11.11
CA PHE A 192 -3.35 -9.77 -10.09
C PHE A 192 -3.98 -11.16 -10.21
N GLU A 193 -4.21 -11.63 -11.44
CA GLU A 193 -4.83 -12.94 -11.67
C GLU A 193 -3.88 -14.07 -11.25
N ALA A 194 -2.61 -13.98 -11.64
CA ALA A 194 -1.58 -14.94 -11.25
C ALA A 194 -1.40 -14.96 -9.73
N LEU A 195 -1.34 -13.79 -9.11
CA LEU A 195 -1.21 -13.64 -7.66
C LEU A 195 -2.41 -14.27 -6.92
N ILE A 196 -3.64 -13.91 -7.32
CA ILE A 196 -4.85 -14.43 -6.69
C ILE A 196 -4.88 -15.96 -6.78
N LYS A 197 -4.66 -16.53 -7.97
CA LYS A 197 -4.59 -18.00 -8.15
C LYS A 197 -3.52 -18.66 -7.30
N HIS A 198 -2.35 -18.00 -7.15
CA HIS A 198 -1.25 -18.52 -6.35
C HIS A 198 -1.59 -18.60 -4.86
N TYR A 199 -2.25 -17.58 -4.32
CA TYR A 199 -2.53 -17.45 -2.89
C TYR A 199 -3.96 -17.86 -2.49
N ASP A 200 -4.81 -18.31 -3.42
CA ASP A 200 -6.20 -18.68 -3.12
C ASP A 200 -6.30 -19.92 -2.25
N ARG A 201 -6.75 -19.74 -1.02
CA ARG A 201 -7.03 -20.75 -0.01
C ARG A 201 -8.31 -20.36 0.76
N PRO A 202 -9.02 -21.29 1.42
CA PRO A 202 -10.22 -20.95 2.19
C PRO A 202 -10.01 -19.93 3.30
N ASP A 203 -8.79 -19.82 3.83
CA ASP A 203 -8.39 -18.86 4.86
C ASP A 203 -7.74 -17.57 4.31
N SER A 204 -7.68 -17.41 2.98
CA SER A 204 -7.16 -16.21 2.34
C SER A 204 -8.17 -15.07 2.35
N PHE A 205 -7.66 -13.86 2.60
CA PHE A 205 -8.41 -12.62 2.44
C PHE A 205 -7.64 -11.67 1.52
N PHE A 206 -8.24 -11.38 0.38
CA PHE A 206 -7.70 -10.48 -0.63
C PHE A 206 -8.29 -9.07 -0.46
N TYR A 207 -7.44 -8.08 -0.29
CA TYR A 207 -7.83 -6.68 -0.44
C TYR A 207 -7.40 -6.19 -1.82
N LEU A 208 -8.32 -5.54 -2.53
CA LEU A 208 -8.09 -5.08 -3.89
C LEU A 208 -8.49 -3.62 -4.05
N ASP A 209 -7.59 -2.83 -4.63
CA ASP A 209 -7.78 -1.41 -4.94
C ASP A 209 -7.21 -1.13 -6.34
N PRO A 210 -7.84 -1.69 -7.40
CA PRO A 210 -7.37 -1.50 -8.77
C PRO A 210 -7.54 -0.04 -9.22
N PRO A 211 -6.95 0.35 -10.38
CA PRO A 211 -7.30 1.58 -11.04
C PRO A 211 -8.82 1.69 -11.22
N TYR A 212 -9.41 2.84 -10.82
CA TYR A 212 -10.84 3.02 -10.88
C TYR A 212 -11.32 3.25 -12.31
N PHE A 213 -12.49 2.74 -12.62
CA PHE A 213 -13.14 2.94 -13.90
C PHE A 213 -13.26 4.44 -14.24
N SER A 214 -12.93 4.83 -15.45
CA SER A 214 -12.82 6.20 -15.96
C SER A 214 -11.68 7.05 -15.39
N THR A 215 -10.73 6.45 -14.61
CA THR A 215 -9.55 7.14 -14.09
C THR A 215 -8.24 6.40 -14.36
N GLU A 216 -8.28 5.41 -15.22
CA GLU A 216 -7.18 4.49 -15.54
C GLU A 216 -5.94 5.22 -16.07
N ASP A 217 -6.13 6.30 -16.84
CA ASP A 217 -5.06 7.15 -17.40
C ASP A 217 -4.19 7.85 -16.32
N MET A 218 -4.62 7.84 -15.06
CA MET A 218 -3.84 8.39 -13.94
C MET A 218 -2.74 7.44 -13.45
N TYR A 219 -2.78 6.18 -13.88
CA TYR A 219 -1.84 5.15 -13.45
C TYR A 219 -0.79 4.89 -14.54
N ALA A 220 0.44 4.59 -14.11
CA ALA A 220 1.56 4.30 -15.01
C ALA A 220 1.43 2.96 -15.73
N VAL A 221 0.53 2.11 -15.26
CA VAL A 221 0.25 0.78 -15.79
C VAL A 221 -1.14 0.83 -16.44
N GLY A 222 -1.23 0.43 -17.71
CA GLY A 222 -2.52 0.35 -18.39
C GLY A 222 -3.42 -0.67 -17.70
N PHE A 223 -4.67 -0.27 -17.44
CA PHE A 223 -5.72 -1.12 -16.87
C PHE A 223 -7.02 -0.74 -17.59
N GLY A 224 -7.47 -1.58 -18.52
CA GLY A 224 -8.64 -1.29 -19.35
C GLY A 224 -9.88 -2.06 -18.91
N TRP A 225 -11.00 -1.87 -19.66
CA TRP A 225 -12.25 -2.55 -19.37
C TRP A 225 -12.11 -4.09 -19.35
N ASP A 226 -11.29 -4.65 -20.23
CA ASP A 226 -11.02 -6.09 -20.25
C ASP A 226 -10.36 -6.58 -18.97
N ASP A 227 -9.52 -5.73 -18.32
CA ASP A 227 -8.91 -6.05 -17.04
C ASP A 227 -9.92 -5.98 -15.89
N HIS A 228 -10.90 -5.06 -15.94
CA HIS A 228 -12.00 -5.03 -14.97
C HIS A 228 -12.85 -6.32 -15.06
N VAL A 229 -13.18 -6.76 -16.28
CA VAL A 229 -13.90 -8.02 -16.52
C VAL A 229 -13.07 -9.22 -16.06
N ARG A 230 -11.79 -9.28 -16.42
CA ARG A 230 -10.86 -10.34 -16.02
C ARG A 230 -10.72 -10.44 -14.51
N LEU A 231 -10.66 -9.29 -13.82
CA LEU A 231 -10.63 -9.24 -12.37
C LEU A 231 -11.90 -9.82 -11.75
N ARG A 232 -13.08 -9.41 -12.24
CA ARG A 232 -14.37 -9.95 -11.81
C ARG A 232 -14.43 -11.46 -11.99
N ASP A 233 -14.03 -11.96 -13.17
CA ASP A 233 -14.06 -13.39 -13.47
C ASP A 233 -13.10 -14.18 -12.57
N THR A 234 -11.91 -13.61 -12.29
CA THR A 234 -10.97 -14.21 -11.34
C THR A 234 -11.57 -14.32 -9.95
N LEU A 235 -12.27 -13.26 -9.48
CA LEU A 235 -12.81 -13.20 -8.12
C LEU A 235 -14.07 -14.06 -7.93
N LYS A 236 -14.76 -14.40 -8.99
CA LYS A 236 -16.00 -15.20 -8.94
C LYS A 236 -15.78 -16.61 -8.38
N ASP A 237 -14.63 -17.21 -8.68
CA ASP A 237 -14.36 -18.62 -8.43
C ASP A 237 -13.35 -18.87 -7.28
N ILE A 238 -12.95 -17.81 -6.53
CA ILE A 238 -11.98 -17.97 -5.43
C ILE A 238 -12.60 -18.70 -4.23
N LYS A 239 -11.74 -19.43 -3.51
CA LYS A 239 -12.07 -20.13 -2.25
C LYS A 239 -12.02 -19.19 -1.06
N GLY A 240 -11.15 -18.17 -1.14
CA GLY A 240 -10.96 -17.17 -0.12
C GLY A 240 -12.05 -16.10 -0.11
N LYS A 241 -11.87 -15.12 0.78
CA LYS A 241 -12.71 -13.94 0.84
C LYS A 241 -12.01 -12.76 0.15
N PHE A 242 -12.78 -11.82 -0.39
CA PHE A 242 -12.21 -10.57 -0.90
C PHE A 242 -13.00 -9.35 -0.49
N LEU A 243 -12.31 -8.21 -0.39
CA LEU A 243 -12.87 -6.87 -0.31
C LEU A 243 -12.24 -6.01 -1.40
N LEU A 244 -13.06 -5.54 -2.32
CA LEU A 244 -12.66 -4.77 -3.50
C LEU A 244 -13.20 -3.36 -3.40
N SER A 245 -12.35 -2.36 -3.67
CA SER A 245 -12.67 -0.94 -3.65
C SER A 245 -12.78 -0.37 -5.05
N TYR A 246 -13.87 0.34 -5.36
CA TYR A 246 -14.11 1.03 -6.64
C TYR A 246 -14.82 2.37 -6.44
N ASN A 247 -14.83 3.21 -7.50
CA ASN A 247 -15.80 4.29 -7.61
C ASN A 247 -17.20 3.72 -7.86
N ASP A 248 -18.20 4.32 -7.21
CA ASP A 248 -19.59 3.92 -7.40
C ASP A 248 -20.12 4.46 -8.74
N CYS A 249 -20.31 3.57 -9.71
CA CYS A 249 -20.90 3.87 -11.01
C CYS A 249 -21.74 2.68 -11.51
N PRO A 250 -22.67 2.93 -12.45
CA PRO A 250 -23.58 1.88 -12.96
C PRO A 250 -22.83 0.68 -13.55
N GLU A 251 -21.77 0.92 -14.29
CA GLU A 251 -20.98 -0.10 -14.99
C GLU A 251 -20.33 -1.08 -14.01
N ILE A 252 -19.80 -0.56 -12.90
CA ILE A 252 -19.18 -1.40 -11.87
C ILE A 252 -20.26 -2.13 -11.06
N ARG A 253 -21.39 -1.49 -10.76
CA ARG A 253 -22.52 -2.17 -10.08
C ARG A 253 -23.08 -3.33 -10.92
N GLU A 254 -23.22 -3.15 -12.23
CA GLU A 254 -23.66 -4.20 -13.15
C GLU A 254 -22.61 -5.33 -13.24
N LEU A 255 -21.32 -4.97 -13.37
CA LEU A 255 -20.22 -5.93 -13.45
C LEU A 255 -20.14 -6.85 -12.23
N TYR A 256 -20.44 -6.33 -11.05
CA TYR A 256 -20.40 -7.07 -9.78
C TYR A 256 -21.77 -7.40 -9.19
N GLU A 257 -22.79 -7.51 -10.06
CA GLU A 257 -24.11 -7.96 -9.65
C GLU A 257 -24.04 -9.34 -8.97
N GLY A 258 -24.75 -9.50 -7.85
CA GLY A 258 -24.76 -10.73 -7.05
C GLY A 258 -23.71 -10.80 -5.92
N PHE A 259 -22.78 -9.85 -5.84
CA PHE A 259 -21.88 -9.71 -4.70
C PHE A 259 -22.47 -8.79 -3.62
N SER A 260 -21.92 -8.86 -2.40
CA SER A 260 -22.27 -7.94 -1.32
C SER A 260 -21.70 -6.56 -1.60
N LEU A 261 -22.54 -5.52 -1.54
CA LEU A 261 -22.16 -4.14 -1.82
C LEU A 261 -22.29 -3.27 -0.57
N PHE A 262 -21.33 -2.37 -0.37
CA PHE A 262 -21.37 -1.31 0.64
C PHE A 262 -20.92 0.00 -0.01
N ASP A 263 -21.81 0.98 -0.07
CA ASP A 263 -21.52 2.29 -0.65
C ASP A 263 -21.42 3.38 0.43
N PHE A 264 -20.52 4.33 0.22
CA PHE A 264 -20.37 5.50 1.05
C PHE A 264 -19.82 6.69 0.26
N SER A 265 -20.06 7.89 0.76
CA SER A 265 -19.52 9.11 0.17
C SER A 265 -18.38 9.67 1.01
N ARG A 266 -17.34 10.15 0.33
CA ARG A 266 -16.24 10.89 0.97
C ARG A 266 -16.02 12.24 0.29
N VAL A 267 -15.62 13.21 1.08
CA VAL A 267 -15.17 14.50 0.56
C VAL A 267 -13.67 14.44 0.30
N HIS A 268 -13.26 14.66 -0.93
CA HIS A 268 -11.83 14.63 -1.30
C HIS A 268 -11.18 16.00 -1.08
N SER A 269 -10.16 16.07 -0.22
CA SER A 269 -9.49 17.33 0.19
C SER A 269 -8.89 18.14 -0.96
N MET A 270 -8.49 17.50 -2.07
CA MET A 270 -7.95 18.20 -3.26
C MET A 270 -9.06 18.74 -4.15
N ALA A 271 -10.18 18.04 -4.27
CA ALA A 271 -11.32 18.53 -5.04
C ALA A 271 -11.96 19.76 -4.39
N GLN A 272 -11.88 19.90 -3.06
CA GLN A 272 -12.36 21.09 -2.34
C GLN A 272 -11.67 22.40 -2.76
N ARG A 273 -10.49 22.34 -3.37
CA ARG A 273 -9.80 23.54 -3.89
C ARG A 273 -10.39 24.06 -5.21
N TYR A 274 -11.09 23.21 -5.95
CA TYR A 274 -11.65 23.51 -7.26
C TYR A 274 -13.19 23.47 -7.26
N ASP A 275 -13.79 22.52 -6.51
CA ASP A 275 -15.23 22.33 -6.35
C ASP A 275 -15.52 22.06 -4.88
N ALA A 276 -15.83 23.10 -4.10
CA ALA A 276 -16.13 22.97 -2.69
C ALA A 276 -17.38 22.08 -2.47
N GLY A 277 -17.21 20.99 -1.71
CA GLY A 277 -18.31 20.08 -1.38
C GLY A 277 -18.54 18.93 -2.36
N LYS A 278 -17.70 18.74 -3.39
CA LYS A 278 -17.82 17.59 -4.28
C LYS A 278 -17.59 16.28 -3.53
N GLU A 279 -18.63 15.48 -3.44
CA GLU A 279 -18.59 14.14 -2.86
C GLU A 279 -18.16 13.13 -3.92
N PHE A 280 -17.28 12.22 -3.53
CA PHE A 280 -16.91 11.07 -4.32
C PHE A 280 -17.57 9.85 -3.73
N LYS A 281 -18.38 9.18 -4.53
CA LYS A 281 -19.04 7.95 -4.16
C LYS A 281 -18.06 6.78 -4.33
N GLU A 282 -17.88 6.05 -3.25
CA GLU A 282 -17.03 4.84 -3.20
C GLU A 282 -17.92 3.62 -3.02
N LEU A 283 -17.53 2.53 -3.64
CA LEU A 283 -18.20 1.23 -3.56
C LEU A 283 -17.22 0.18 -3.06
N LEU A 284 -17.59 -0.55 -2.01
CA LEU A 284 -16.88 -1.70 -1.51
C LEU A 284 -17.68 -2.97 -1.85
N ILE A 285 -17.01 -3.96 -2.41
CA ILE A 285 -17.60 -5.16 -2.95
C ILE A 285 -16.94 -6.37 -2.31
N GLY A 286 -17.73 -7.36 -1.87
CA GLY A 286 -17.19 -8.57 -1.25
C GLY A 286 -18.02 -9.82 -1.56
N ASN A 287 -17.40 -11.00 -1.43
CA ASN A 287 -18.07 -12.29 -1.58
C ASN A 287 -18.55 -12.88 -0.24
N TYR A 288 -18.66 -12.06 0.79
CA TYR A 288 -19.14 -12.42 2.12
C TYR A 288 -20.06 -11.32 2.66
N ASP A 289 -20.71 -11.57 3.79
CA ASP A 289 -21.56 -10.58 4.46
C ASP A 289 -20.70 -9.43 5.02
N LEU A 290 -20.69 -8.28 4.36
CA LEU A 290 -19.93 -7.10 4.77
C LEU A 290 -20.38 -6.52 6.11
N TYR A 291 -21.59 -6.86 6.57
CA TYR A 291 -22.15 -6.46 7.87
C TYR A 291 -21.93 -7.51 8.96
N GLU A 292 -21.13 -8.55 8.72
CA GLU A 292 -20.86 -9.63 9.67
C GLU A 292 -20.42 -9.11 11.05
N ARG A 293 -19.58 -8.07 11.09
CA ARG A 293 -19.11 -7.47 12.34
C ARG A 293 -20.20 -6.67 13.07
N GLU A 294 -21.09 -6.03 12.36
CA GLU A 294 -22.22 -5.31 12.98
C GLU A 294 -23.19 -6.27 13.64
N LYS A 295 -23.44 -7.41 13.01
CA LYS A 295 -24.33 -8.45 13.54
C LYS A 295 -23.74 -9.16 14.78
N THR A 296 -22.42 -9.13 14.93
CA THR A 296 -21.71 -9.75 16.08
C THR A 296 -21.46 -8.79 17.24
N LYS A 297 -21.89 -7.53 17.15
CA LYS A 297 -21.72 -6.49 18.20
C LYS A 297 -22.35 -6.80 19.56
N SER A 298 -23.08 -7.91 19.72
CA SER A 298 -23.60 -8.33 21.02
C SER A 298 -22.53 -8.79 22.01
N THR A 299 -21.27 -8.92 21.60
CA THR A 299 -20.16 -9.30 22.48
C THR A 299 -18.94 -8.39 22.23
N GLN A 300 -18.89 -7.28 22.98
CA GLN A 300 -17.75 -6.37 23.09
C GLN A 300 -16.41 -7.13 23.33
N LEU A 301 -16.46 -8.25 24.01
CA LEU A 301 -15.36 -9.19 24.29
C LEU A 301 -14.71 -9.82 23.04
N SER A 302 -15.44 -10.01 21.93
CA SER A 302 -14.88 -10.65 20.73
C SER A 302 -13.95 -9.74 19.93
N LEU A 303 -14.16 -8.42 19.99
CA LEU A 303 -13.30 -7.40 19.34
C LEU A 303 -11.96 -7.27 20.07
N PHE A 304 -11.96 -7.29 21.40
CA PHE A 304 -10.74 -7.26 22.21
C PHE A 304 -9.86 -8.50 21.99
N ASN A 305 -10.48 -9.68 21.86
CA ASN A 305 -9.74 -10.92 21.61
C ASN A 305 -9.12 -11.00 20.20
N ILE A 306 -9.65 -10.27 19.22
CA ILE A 306 -9.15 -10.27 17.84
C ILE A 306 -7.96 -9.29 17.66
N TYR A 307 -7.93 -8.20 18.41
CA TYR A 307 -6.94 -7.13 18.23
C TYR A 307 -5.89 -7.02 19.36
N GLY A 308 -6.00 -7.82 20.40
CA GLY A 308 -4.95 -7.96 21.43
C GLY A 308 -4.59 -6.72 22.23
N ASP A 309 -5.39 -5.64 22.15
CA ASP A 309 -5.09 -4.37 22.81
C ASP A 309 -6.23 -3.99 23.78
N GLU A 310 -5.99 -4.20 25.08
CA GLU A 310 -6.96 -3.95 26.15
C GLU A 310 -7.33 -2.47 26.34
N ASN A 311 -6.64 -1.54 25.63
CA ASN A 311 -6.81 -0.08 25.80
C ASN A 311 -7.52 0.61 24.63
N TYR A 312 -8.10 -0.12 23.69
CA TYR A 312 -8.67 0.48 22.48
C TYR A 312 -10.17 0.70 22.60
N ASP A 313 -10.59 1.95 22.92
CA ASP A 313 -12.00 2.36 23.00
C ASP A 313 -12.56 2.70 21.60
N TYR A 314 -13.03 1.69 20.88
CA TYR A 314 -13.65 1.85 19.56
C TYR A 314 -14.93 2.68 19.54
N GLU A 315 -15.72 2.64 20.62
CA GLU A 315 -16.92 3.48 20.73
C GLU A 315 -16.56 4.97 20.78
N LYS A 316 -15.50 5.31 21.49
CA LYS A 316 -15.00 6.68 21.58
C LYS A 316 -14.51 7.16 20.21
N ILE A 317 -13.77 6.33 19.49
CA ILE A 317 -13.26 6.65 18.14
C ILE A 317 -14.39 6.81 17.14
N LEU A 318 -15.39 5.91 17.15
CA LEU A 318 -16.57 6.04 16.30
C LEU A 318 -17.38 7.29 16.63
N LYS A 319 -17.55 7.61 17.90
CA LYS A 319 -18.24 8.84 18.33
C LYS A 319 -17.46 10.09 17.91
N GLU A 320 -16.15 10.11 18.05
CA GLU A 320 -15.28 11.21 17.61
C GLU A 320 -15.30 11.38 16.08
N CYS A 321 -15.27 10.29 15.32
CA CYS A 321 -15.39 10.33 13.85
C CYS A 321 -16.77 10.86 13.41
N ILE A 322 -17.86 10.43 14.03
CA ILE A 322 -19.22 10.90 13.75
C ILE A 322 -19.36 12.38 14.10
N ILE A 323 -18.77 12.83 15.21
CA ILE A 323 -18.77 14.24 15.64
C ILE A 323 -17.97 15.10 14.66
N GLN A 324 -16.78 14.64 14.21
CA GLN A 324 -15.98 15.36 13.20
C GLN A 324 -16.69 15.46 11.85
N CYS A 325 -17.45 14.46 11.45
CA CYS A 325 -18.27 14.51 10.24
C CYS A 325 -19.46 15.48 10.38
N LYS A 326 -19.99 15.69 11.60
CA LYS A 326 -21.10 16.63 11.86
C LYS A 326 -20.66 18.08 12.08
N ILE A 327 -19.43 18.32 12.54
CA ILE A 327 -18.89 19.68 12.78
C ILE A 327 -18.36 20.31 11.48
N ARG A 328 -18.22 19.53 10.39
CA ARG A 328 -17.80 20.02 9.07
C ARG A 328 -18.96 20.21 8.07
N LYS A 329 -20.17 20.33 8.56
CA LYS A 329 -21.32 20.76 7.77
C LYS A 329 -21.54 22.29 7.89
#